data_9566ed398935672d7f6be0bc0da1f17e
#
_entry.id   9566ed398935672d7f6be0bc0da1f17e
#
_cell.length_a   1.000
_cell.length_b   1.000
_cell.length_c   1.000
_cell.angle_alpha   90.00
_cell.angle_beta   90.00
_cell.angle_gamma   90.00
#
_symmetry.space_group_name_H-M   'P 1'
#
loop_
_entity.id
_entity.type
_entity.pdbx_description
1 polymer ?
#
loop_
_entity_poly.entity_id
_entity_poly.type
_entity_poly.pdbx_seq_one_letter_code
_entity_poly.pdbx_strand_id
1 'polypeptide(L)'
;KATPQRFAKWLEDLIKNKDWGVTMTHGINYGYDAFKSPELFWEHLDEVKNMEDKIWISTFRQIASYIKERKEIQLKVSDKKDVLVITPKLKLNKELFAEPLTMIVRKEGVKGVVVTQNKKRLSANILGDKIIFDFNPYDGLIKVRLIEK
;
A
#
# COMPACT_ATOMS: atom_id res chain seq x y z
N LYS A 1 -2.27 -29.92 3.18
CA LYS A 1 -2.82 -30.07 1.82
C LYS A 1 -3.57 -28.81 1.43
N ALA A 2 -3.42 -28.32 0.20
CA ALA A 2 -4.17 -27.19 -0.33
C ALA A 2 -5.66 -27.56 -0.42
N THR A 3 -6.53 -26.71 0.10
CA THR A 3 -8.00 -26.80 -0.04
C THR A 3 -8.58 -25.39 -0.11
N PRO A 4 -9.74 -25.17 -0.78
CA PRO A 4 -10.39 -23.86 -0.82
C PRO A 4 -10.59 -23.24 0.56
N GLN A 5 -11.05 -24.03 1.53
CA GLN A 5 -11.31 -23.56 2.89
C GLN A 5 -10.03 -23.08 3.61
N ARG A 6 -8.89 -23.73 3.36
CA ARG A 6 -7.61 -23.31 3.93
C ARG A 6 -7.11 -22.00 3.30
N PHE A 7 -7.32 -21.83 2.00
CA PHE A 7 -6.98 -20.59 1.32
C PHE A 7 -7.86 -19.43 1.79
N ALA A 8 -9.17 -19.62 1.83
CA ALA A 8 -10.10 -18.61 2.34
C ALA A 8 -9.73 -18.18 3.77
N LYS A 9 -9.53 -19.14 4.66
CA LYS A 9 -9.12 -18.85 6.04
C LYS A 9 -7.78 -18.11 6.12
N TRP A 10 -6.82 -18.48 5.31
CA TRP A 10 -5.52 -17.80 5.26
C TRP A 10 -5.66 -16.33 4.83
N LEU A 11 -6.48 -16.04 3.81
CA LEU A 11 -6.77 -14.68 3.38
C LEU A 11 -7.48 -13.86 4.47
N GLU A 12 -8.47 -14.46 5.14
CA GLU A 12 -9.15 -13.82 6.27
C GLU A 12 -8.18 -13.47 7.41
N ASP A 13 -7.30 -14.39 7.76
CA ASP A 13 -6.31 -14.20 8.82
C ASP A 13 -5.30 -13.09 8.43
N LEU A 14 -4.85 -13.02 7.17
CA LEU A 14 -3.99 -11.93 6.66
C LEU A 14 -4.67 -10.55 6.80
N ILE A 15 -5.93 -10.45 6.37
CA ILE A 15 -6.69 -9.20 6.44
C ILE A 15 -6.89 -8.79 7.91
N LYS A 16 -7.32 -9.73 8.75
CA LYS A 16 -7.58 -9.50 10.17
C LYS A 16 -6.34 -9.03 10.92
N ASN A 17 -5.22 -9.68 10.68
CA ASN A 17 -3.96 -9.40 11.37
C ASN A 17 -3.16 -8.26 10.70
N LYS A 18 -3.54 -7.85 9.48
CA LYS A 18 -2.79 -6.90 8.65
C LYS A 18 -1.38 -7.40 8.35
N ASP A 19 -1.28 -8.68 8.05
CA ASP A 19 -0.03 -9.37 7.79
C ASP A 19 0.36 -9.32 6.31
N TRP A 20 1.62 -9.59 6.06
CA TRP A 20 2.15 -9.86 4.73
C TRP A 20 2.16 -11.36 4.47
N GLY A 21 1.37 -11.80 3.49
CA GLY A 21 1.31 -13.20 3.06
C GLY A 21 2.25 -13.49 1.91
N VAL A 22 3.00 -14.57 2.04
CA VAL A 22 3.83 -15.13 0.96
C VAL A 22 3.55 -16.62 0.88
N THR A 23 3.23 -17.10 -0.32
CA THR A 23 3.08 -18.53 -0.57
C THR A 23 4.18 -19.02 -1.51
N MET A 24 4.59 -20.25 -1.31
CA MET A 24 5.52 -20.96 -2.18
C MET A 24 4.88 -22.28 -2.59
N THR A 25 5.02 -22.61 -3.87
CA THR A 25 4.64 -23.94 -4.40
C THR A 25 5.71 -24.43 -5.35
N HIS A 26 5.94 -25.75 -5.38
CA HIS A 26 6.89 -26.37 -6.29
C HIS A 26 6.28 -26.65 -7.68
N GLY A 27 4.98 -26.54 -7.82
CA GLY A 27 4.29 -26.74 -9.09
C GLY A 27 2.78 -26.67 -8.96
N ILE A 28 2.09 -26.59 -10.08
CA ILE A 28 0.63 -26.59 -10.13
C ILE A 28 0.10 -28.01 -10.28
N ASN A 29 0.56 -28.76 -11.30
CA ASN A 29 0.12 -30.12 -11.59
C ASN A 29 1.05 -31.17 -11.01
N TYR A 30 2.35 -30.89 -11.03
CA TYR A 30 3.40 -31.82 -10.65
C TYR A 30 4.34 -31.14 -9.66
N GLY A 31 4.96 -31.95 -8.83
CA GLY A 31 5.93 -31.49 -7.84
C GLY A 31 5.59 -31.95 -6.43
N TYR A 32 6.49 -31.70 -5.51
CA TYR A 32 6.42 -32.18 -4.14
C TYR A 32 5.20 -31.63 -3.38
N ASP A 33 4.91 -30.34 -3.53
CA ASP A 33 3.79 -29.64 -2.91
C ASP A 33 2.83 -29.06 -3.97
N ALA A 34 2.59 -29.83 -5.04
CA ALA A 34 1.67 -29.38 -6.08
C ALA A 34 0.23 -29.29 -5.57
N PHE A 35 -0.54 -28.38 -6.15
CA PHE A 35 -1.98 -28.40 -6.02
C PHE A 35 -2.53 -29.70 -6.65
N LYS A 36 -3.57 -30.26 -6.06
CA LYS A 36 -4.15 -31.50 -6.59
C LYS A 36 -4.76 -31.34 -7.97
N SER A 37 -5.22 -30.13 -8.27
CA SER A 37 -5.70 -29.75 -9.59
C SER A 37 -5.33 -28.27 -9.86
N PRO A 38 -5.09 -27.89 -11.13
CA PRO A 38 -4.86 -26.52 -11.50
C PRO A 38 -6.06 -25.62 -11.22
N GLU A 39 -7.28 -26.15 -11.29
CA GLU A 39 -8.52 -25.44 -11.02
C GLU A 39 -8.51 -24.85 -9.61
N LEU A 40 -8.08 -25.62 -8.61
CA LEU A 40 -7.97 -25.15 -7.23
C LEU A 40 -7.06 -23.93 -7.09
N PHE A 41 -6.00 -23.87 -7.87
CA PHE A 41 -5.10 -22.72 -7.88
C PHE A 41 -5.74 -21.50 -8.57
N TRP A 42 -6.42 -21.71 -9.70
CA TRP A 42 -7.09 -20.63 -10.42
C TRP A 42 -8.24 -20.05 -9.60
N GLU A 43 -9.07 -20.90 -8.98
CA GLU A 43 -10.13 -20.45 -8.06
C GLU A 43 -9.57 -19.60 -6.92
N HIS A 44 -8.43 -19.99 -6.34
CA HIS A 44 -7.77 -19.20 -5.31
C HIS A 44 -7.28 -17.84 -5.84
N LEU A 45 -6.72 -17.77 -7.04
CA LEU A 45 -6.31 -16.51 -7.63
C LEU A 45 -7.49 -15.59 -7.92
N ASP A 46 -8.62 -16.13 -8.39
CA ASP A 46 -9.84 -15.37 -8.60
C ASP A 46 -10.40 -14.83 -7.26
N GLU A 47 -10.35 -15.63 -6.20
CA GLU A 47 -10.74 -15.19 -4.85
C GLU A 47 -9.85 -14.03 -4.38
N VAL A 48 -8.53 -14.14 -4.51
CA VAL A 48 -7.57 -13.08 -4.17
C VAL A 48 -7.85 -11.82 -4.99
N LYS A 49 -8.10 -11.96 -6.29
CA LYS A 49 -8.43 -10.83 -7.18
C LYS A 49 -9.72 -10.12 -6.76
N ASN A 50 -10.74 -10.87 -6.36
CA ASN A 50 -12.00 -10.30 -5.88
C ASN A 50 -11.87 -9.54 -4.55
N MET A 51 -10.71 -9.64 -3.89
CA MET A 51 -10.39 -8.93 -2.64
C MET A 51 -9.39 -7.77 -2.82
N GLU A 52 -9.16 -7.28 -4.05
CA GLU A 52 -8.21 -6.19 -4.33
C GLU A 52 -8.52 -4.89 -3.58
N ASP A 53 -9.76 -4.69 -3.16
CA ASP A 53 -10.18 -3.58 -2.30
C ASP A 53 -9.66 -3.69 -0.85
N LYS A 54 -9.24 -4.87 -0.43
CA LYS A 54 -8.78 -5.20 0.94
C LYS A 54 -7.34 -5.66 1.01
N ILE A 55 -6.81 -6.20 -0.08
CA ILE A 55 -5.49 -6.82 -0.17
C ILE A 55 -4.67 -6.14 -1.28
N TRP A 56 -3.49 -5.65 -0.92
CA TRP A 56 -2.53 -5.20 -1.94
C TRP A 56 -1.75 -6.39 -2.48
N ILE A 57 -1.96 -6.70 -3.76
CA ILE A 57 -1.26 -7.76 -4.49
C ILE A 57 -0.10 -7.15 -5.24
N SER A 58 1.10 -7.63 -4.97
CA SER A 58 2.30 -7.13 -5.62
C SER A 58 3.43 -8.17 -5.60
N THR A 59 4.54 -7.87 -6.25
CA THR A 59 5.72 -8.73 -6.19
C THR A 59 6.35 -8.70 -4.79
N PHE A 60 7.03 -9.79 -4.41
CA PHE A 60 7.79 -9.84 -3.16
C PHE A 60 8.74 -8.65 -3.01
N ARG A 61 9.45 -8.30 -4.09
CA ARG A 61 10.37 -7.17 -4.10
C ARG A 61 9.68 -5.85 -3.76
N GLN A 62 8.55 -5.55 -4.39
CA GLN A 62 7.82 -4.29 -4.17
C GLN A 62 7.32 -4.18 -2.73
N ILE A 63 6.72 -5.25 -2.19
CA ILE A 63 6.24 -5.25 -0.81
C ILE A 63 7.40 -5.10 0.19
N ALA A 64 8.50 -5.84 -0.02
CA ALA A 64 9.68 -5.74 0.84
C ALA A 64 10.31 -4.33 0.79
N SER A 65 10.38 -3.72 -0.41
CA SER A 65 10.85 -2.35 -0.59
C SER A 65 9.95 -1.36 0.13
N TYR A 66 8.64 -1.43 -0.09
CA TYR A 66 7.65 -0.57 0.57
C TYR A 66 7.76 -0.62 2.09
N ILE A 67 7.86 -1.83 2.66
CA ILE A 67 8.00 -2.01 4.12
C ILE A 67 9.29 -1.38 4.63
N LYS A 68 10.39 -1.56 3.92
CA LYS A 68 11.68 -0.98 4.29
C LYS A 68 11.66 0.54 4.19
N GLU A 69 11.17 1.08 3.08
CA GLU A 69 11.04 2.51 2.87
C GLU A 69 10.15 3.17 3.92
N ARG A 70 8.99 2.56 4.21
CA ARG A 70 8.07 3.03 5.26
C ARG A 70 8.70 3.07 6.64
N LYS A 71 9.61 2.14 6.96
CA LYS A 71 10.33 2.08 8.26
C LYS A 71 11.43 3.12 8.36
N GLU A 72 12.09 3.43 7.25
CA GLU A 72 13.28 4.28 7.21
C GLU A 72 12.98 5.75 6.90
N ILE A 73 11.81 6.03 6.34
CA ILE A 73 11.44 7.39 5.95
C ILE A 73 11.28 8.31 7.16
N GLN A 74 11.87 9.47 7.09
CA GLN A 74 11.69 10.56 8.03
C GLN A 74 10.84 11.65 7.40
N LEU A 75 9.87 12.16 8.12
CA LEU A 75 8.97 13.21 7.69
C LEU A 75 9.15 14.45 8.58
N LYS A 76 9.52 15.57 7.96
CA LYS A 76 9.45 16.87 8.64
C LYS A 76 8.16 17.55 8.22
N VAL A 77 7.28 17.80 9.19
CA VAL A 77 5.98 18.44 8.96
C VAL A 77 6.00 19.85 9.52
N SER A 78 5.50 20.82 8.73
CA SER A 78 5.26 22.19 9.15
C SER A 78 3.82 22.54 8.80
N ASP A 79 3.06 22.93 9.83
CA ASP A 79 1.68 23.39 9.69
C ASP A 79 1.67 24.92 9.53
N LYS A 80 1.12 25.38 8.41
CA LYS A 80 0.97 26.82 8.10
C LYS A 80 -0.50 27.10 7.81
N LYS A 81 -1.30 27.21 8.89
CA LYS A 81 -2.72 27.50 8.83
C LYS A 81 -3.50 26.52 7.94
N ASP A 82 -3.65 26.80 6.64
CA ASP A 82 -4.44 26.00 5.71
C ASP A 82 -3.57 25.09 4.81
N VAL A 83 -2.25 25.04 5.06
CA VAL A 83 -1.30 24.29 4.24
C VAL A 83 -0.34 23.50 5.12
N LEU A 84 -0.41 22.19 5.05
CA LEU A 84 0.63 21.33 5.59
C LEU A 84 1.76 21.19 4.57
N VAL A 85 2.98 21.45 5.03
CA VAL A 85 4.18 21.25 4.24
C VAL A 85 4.94 20.07 4.81
N ILE A 86 5.08 19.02 4.02
CA ILE A 86 5.72 17.76 4.42
C ILE A 86 6.98 17.58 3.59
N THR A 87 8.11 17.40 4.25
CA THR A 87 9.39 17.16 3.60
C THR A 87 9.83 15.73 3.91
N PRO A 88 9.66 14.78 2.98
CA PRO A 88 10.17 13.43 3.14
C PRO A 88 11.69 13.41 3.01
N LYS A 89 12.33 12.54 3.79
CA LYS A 89 13.77 12.25 3.71
C LYS A 89 13.97 10.76 3.84
N LEU A 90 14.47 10.14 2.79
CA LEU A 90 14.81 8.73 2.74
C LEU A 90 16.27 8.58 2.32
N LYS A 91 17.04 7.77 3.08
CA LYS A 91 18.48 7.57 2.85
C LYS A 91 18.79 6.24 2.17
N LEU A 92 17.79 5.56 1.64
CA LEU A 92 17.99 4.32 0.89
C LEU A 92 18.44 4.61 -0.55
N ASN A 93 19.04 3.63 -1.19
CA ASN A 93 19.40 3.73 -2.61
C ASN A 93 18.11 3.78 -3.47
N LYS A 94 17.85 4.91 -4.13
CA LYS A 94 16.65 5.14 -4.93
C LYS A 94 16.51 4.23 -6.16
N GLU A 95 17.59 3.60 -6.62
CA GLU A 95 17.53 2.63 -7.73
C GLU A 95 16.91 1.30 -7.29
N LEU A 96 16.99 0.99 -5.99
CA LEU A 96 16.46 -0.22 -5.40
C LEU A 96 15.15 0.01 -4.63
N PHE A 97 14.99 1.21 -4.08
CA PHE A 97 13.92 1.59 -3.17
C PHE A 97 13.28 2.88 -3.67
N ALA A 98 12.22 2.78 -4.43
CA ALA A 98 11.48 3.92 -4.98
C ALA A 98 9.98 3.62 -5.13
N GLU A 99 9.45 2.79 -4.24
CA GLU A 99 8.02 2.49 -4.25
C GLU A 99 7.22 3.72 -3.76
N PRO A 100 6.09 4.03 -4.38
CA PRO A 100 5.19 5.05 -3.86
C PRO A 100 4.71 4.66 -2.45
N LEU A 101 4.81 5.59 -1.51
CA LEU A 101 4.34 5.39 -0.14
C LEU A 101 2.99 6.09 0.06
N THR A 102 2.08 5.43 0.78
CA THR A 102 0.78 6.02 1.13
C THR A 102 0.89 6.88 2.37
N MET A 103 0.45 8.13 2.26
CA MET A 103 0.33 9.09 3.36
C MET A 103 -1.12 9.18 3.83
N ILE A 104 -1.31 9.18 5.14
CA ILE A 104 -2.59 9.48 5.78
C ILE A 104 -2.41 10.72 6.63
N VAL A 105 -3.09 11.80 6.27
CA VAL A 105 -3.20 13.02 7.08
C VAL A 105 -4.57 13.01 7.75
N ARG A 106 -4.59 13.17 9.08
CA ARG A 106 -5.85 13.26 9.83
C ARG A 106 -6.20 14.72 10.08
N LYS A 107 -7.38 15.13 9.63
CA LYS A 107 -7.92 16.47 9.84
C LYS A 107 -9.44 16.44 9.72
N GLU A 108 -10.13 16.84 10.77
CA GLU A 108 -11.58 16.95 10.76
C GLU A 108 -12.07 18.19 10.00
N GLY A 109 -13.29 18.15 9.48
CA GLY A 109 -13.98 19.28 8.87
C GLY A 109 -13.48 19.71 7.49
N VAL A 110 -12.58 18.92 6.86
CA VAL A 110 -12.06 19.20 5.52
C VAL A 110 -13.09 18.83 4.46
N LYS A 111 -13.47 19.79 3.61
CA LYS A 111 -14.40 19.58 2.49
C LYS A 111 -13.71 19.30 1.17
N GLY A 112 -12.49 19.75 1.03
CA GLY A 112 -11.68 19.51 -0.15
C GLY A 112 -10.19 19.60 0.17
N VAL A 113 -9.39 19.02 -0.69
CA VAL A 113 -7.95 19.01 -0.55
C VAL A 113 -7.27 19.14 -1.92
N VAL A 114 -6.19 19.88 -1.95
CA VAL A 114 -5.27 19.89 -3.10
C VAL A 114 -3.90 19.44 -2.59
N VAL A 115 -3.46 18.30 -3.06
CA VAL A 115 -2.14 17.78 -2.74
C VAL A 115 -1.21 17.96 -3.93
N THR A 116 -0.03 18.48 -3.69
CA THR A 116 1.01 18.61 -4.70
C THR A 116 2.34 18.13 -4.18
N GLN A 117 3.13 17.47 -5.02
CA GLN A 117 4.52 17.14 -4.76
C GLN A 117 5.37 17.69 -5.88
N ASN A 118 6.42 18.45 -5.53
CA ASN A 118 7.29 19.11 -6.52
C ASN A 118 6.49 19.82 -7.63
N LYS A 119 5.44 20.58 -7.25
CA LYS A 119 4.49 21.31 -8.12
C LYS A 119 3.56 20.40 -8.96
N LYS A 120 3.70 19.08 -8.98
CA LYS A 120 2.77 18.15 -9.64
C LYS A 120 1.61 17.86 -8.70
N ARG A 121 0.38 17.82 -9.22
CA ARG A 121 -0.80 17.44 -8.46
C ARG A 121 -0.80 15.94 -8.24
N LEU A 122 -1.08 15.52 -7.01
CA LEU A 122 -1.32 14.12 -6.64
C LEU A 122 -2.82 13.86 -6.52
N SER A 123 -3.24 12.63 -6.84
CA SER A 123 -4.58 12.17 -6.52
C SER A 123 -4.69 11.99 -5.01
N ALA A 124 -5.76 12.49 -4.42
CA ALA A 124 -6.01 12.38 -3.00
C ALA A 124 -7.50 12.13 -2.74
N ASN A 125 -7.79 11.26 -1.79
CA ASN A 125 -9.13 10.90 -1.36
C ASN A 125 -9.37 11.39 0.06
N ILE A 126 -10.58 11.85 0.35
CA ILE A 126 -11.04 12.17 1.70
C ILE A 126 -11.99 11.06 2.15
N LEU A 127 -11.65 10.41 3.27
CA LEU A 127 -12.44 9.36 3.88
C LEU A 127 -12.63 9.67 5.38
N GLY A 128 -13.76 10.29 5.70
CA GLY A 128 -14.02 10.81 7.05
C GLY A 128 -13.00 11.89 7.43
N ASP A 129 -12.26 11.67 8.52
CA ASP A 129 -11.18 12.53 8.99
C ASP A 129 -9.82 12.31 8.30
N LYS A 130 -9.75 11.40 7.31
CA LYS A 130 -8.51 11.00 6.67
C LYS A 130 -8.41 11.55 5.25
N ILE A 131 -7.29 12.17 4.96
CA ILE A 131 -6.84 12.52 3.61
C ILE A 131 -5.78 11.50 3.24
N ILE A 132 -6.00 10.74 2.16
CA ILE A 132 -5.16 9.62 1.75
C ILE A 132 -4.61 9.90 0.36
N PHE A 133 -3.32 9.81 0.19
CA PHE A 133 -2.64 9.97 -1.09
C PHE A 133 -1.31 9.24 -1.14
N ASP A 134 -0.89 8.86 -2.34
CA ASP A 134 0.43 8.28 -2.56
C ASP A 134 1.43 9.35 -2.99
N PHE A 135 2.68 9.19 -2.57
CA PHE A 135 3.76 10.10 -2.88
C PHE A 135 5.08 9.34 -3.13
N ASN A 136 5.97 9.93 -3.92
CA ASN A 136 7.30 9.38 -4.11
C ASN A 136 8.26 9.91 -3.01
N PRO A 137 8.95 9.03 -2.27
CA PRO A 137 9.83 9.44 -1.16
C PRO A 137 10.98 10.38 -1.58
N TYR A 138 11.35 10.39 -2.87
CA TYR A 138 12.48 11.16 -3.39
C TYR A 138 12.11 12.40 -4.21
N ASP A 139 10.83 12.62 -4.48
CA ASP A 139 10.39 13.73 -5.34
C ASP A 139 10.23 15.06 -4.59
N GLY A 140 10.78 15.15 -3.38
CA GLY A 140 10.87 16.40 -2.64
C GLY A 140 9.57 16.77 -1.91
N LEU A 141 9.35 18.06 -1.76
CA LEU A 141 8.38 18.67 -0.86
C LEU A 141 6.93 18.42 -1.30
N ILE A 142 6.10 18.01 -0.34
CA ILE A 142 4.66 17.83 -0.48
C ILE A 142 3.94 19.00 0.19
N LYS A 143 2.94 19.56 -0.50
CA LYS A 143 2.02 20.55 0.07
C LYS A 143 0.62 19.98 0.06
N VAL A 144 -0.02 19.96 1.22
CA VAL A 144 -1.42 19.58 1.41
C VAL A 144 -2.17 20.86 1.75
N ARG A 145 -2.90 21.41 0.78
CA ARG A 145 -3.76 22.58 0.99
C ARG A 145 -5.16 22.10 1.34
N LEU A 146 -5.61 22.49 2.52
CA LEU A 146 -6.94 22.19 3.04
C LEU A 146 -7.93 23.25 2.52
N ILE A 147 -9.12 22.81 2.11
CA ILE A 147 -10.24 23.68 1.74
C ILE A 147 -11.26 23.48 2.85
N GLU A 148 -11.23 24.41 3.79
CA GLU A 148 -12.26 24.55 4.82
C GLU A 148 -13.41 25.41 4.24
N LYS A 149 -14.51 25.55 4.96
CA LYS A 149 -15.68 26.32 4.53
C LYS A 149 -15.36 27.78 4.22
#